data_423e687c53b355a95906bb2d40cdf620
#
_entry.id   423e687c53b355a95906bb2d40cdf620
#
_cell.length_a   1.000
_cell.length_b   1.000
_cell.length_c   1.000
_cell.angle_alpha   90.00
_cell.angle_beta   90.00
_cell.angle_gamma   90.00
#
_symmetry.space_group_name_H-M   'P 1'
#
loop_
_entity.id
_entity.type
_entity.pdbx_description
1 polymer ?
#
loop_
_entity_poly.entity_id
_entity_poly.type
_entity_poly.pdbx_seq_one_letter_code
_entity_poly.pdbx_strand_id
1 'polypeptide(L)'
;MATGVTDSDLATSTMILNGEFDKIDFRGEIVDGHLVAKGILADQAAMDAIPVGIYVIEKDATVVKCNKAAIAGWGRTPSLGTSERFCGSHLLRYPSGEVMPHELAPPSMVIKNGGTVRNADVICEQPNGNRLLALVNVFPIRDSDDEVIGAVNIFRQNTSKTVPGLASEPTSGSNAKSSKGEP
;
A
#
# COMPACT_ATOMS: atom_id res chain seq x y z
N MET A 1 20.01 17.26 8.68
CA MET A 1 20.39 17.46 7.28
C MET A 1 19.35 16.73 6.45
N ALA A 2 18.65 17.43 5.56
CA ALA A 2 17.70 16.79 4.66
C ALA A 2 18.51 15.91 3.67
N THR A 3 18.34 14.61 3.75
CA THR A 3 18.81 13.69 2.72
C THR A 3 17.94 13.95 1.50
N GLY A 4 18.50 14.61 0.49
CA GLY A 4 17.78 14.84 -0.78
C GLY A 4 17.53 13.52 -1.47
N VAL A 5 16.41 13.44 -2.20
CA VAL A 5 16.08 12.30 -3.08
C VAL A 5 17.25 12.07 -4.02
N THR A 6 17.79 10.86 -4.04
CA THR A 6 18.92 10.48 -4.88
C THR A 6 18.48 10.08 -6.28
N ASP A 7 19.40 10.09 -7.25
CA ASP A 7 19.11 9.57 -8.60
C ASP A 7 18.66 8.10 -8.57
N SER A 8 19.18 7.31 -7.62
CA SER A 8 18.78 5.93 -7.39
C SER A 8 17.33 5.84 -6.92
N ASP A 9 16.87 6.74 -6.05
CA ASP A 9 15.48 6.78 -5.57
C ASP A 9 14.52 7.19 -6.69
N LEU A 10 14.93 8.12 -7.55
CA LEU A 10 14.15 8.52 -8.74
C LEU A 10 14.01 7.35 -9.72
N ALA A 11 15.09 6.61 -9.97
CA ALA A 11 15.06 5.41 -10.82
C ALA A 11 14.14 4.35 -10.23
N THR A 12 14.24 4.06 -8.94
CA THR A 12 13.37 3.09 -8.25
C THR A 12 11.91 3.53 -8.26
N SER A 13 11.64 4.82 -8.04
CA SER A 13 10.29 5.38 -8.14
C SER A 13 9.69 5.14 -9.53
N THR A 14 10.46 5.39 -10.58
CA THR A 14 10.04 5.15 -11.97
C THR A 14 9.73 3.66 -12.21
N MET A 15 10.56 2.76 -11.73
CA MET A 15 10.32 1.30 -11.83
C MET A 15 9.03 0.89 -11.11
N ILE A 16 8.76 1.44 -9.92
CA ILE A 16 7.52 1.18 -9.17
C ILE A 16 6.30 1.62 -9.99
N LEU A 17 6.33 2.83 -10.55
CA LEU A 17 5.23 3.39 -11.33
C LEU A 17 4.97 2.61 -12.62
N ASN A 18 6.02 2.12 -13.26
CA ASN A 18 5.95 1.32 -14.49
C ASN A 18 5.61 -0.16 -14.23
N GLY A 19 5.61 -0.61 -12.97
CA GLY A 19 5.43 -2.03 -12.62
C GLY A 19 6.65 -2.90 -12.94
N GLU A 20 7.82 -2.31 -13.09
CA GLU A 20 9.08 -3.00 -13.40
C GLU A 20 9.75 -3.59 -12.15
N PHE A 21 8.95 -4.28 -11.34
CA PHE A 21 9.37 -4.77 -10.03
C PHE A 21 10.53 -5.79 -10.06
N ASP A 22 10.72 -6.49 -11.17
CA ASP A 22 11.83 -7.45 -11.33
C ASP A 22 13.21 -6.79 -11.31
N LYS A 23 13.25 -5.48 -11.49
CA LYS A 23 14.46 -4.67 -11.45
C LYS A 23 14.76 -4.09 -10.07
N ILE A 24 13.86 -4.30 -9.09
CA ILE A 24 13.98 -3.73 -7.76
C ILE A 24 14.33 -4.83 -6.77
N ASP A 25 15.40 -4.62 -6.02
CA ASP A 25 15.80 -5.47 -4.90
C ASP A 25 15.59 -4.69 -3.59
N PHE A 26 14.59 -5.10 -2.82
CA PHE A 26 14.27 -4.46 -1.55
C PHE A 26 15.15 -5.03 -0.44
N ARG A 27 15.98 -4.19 0.14
CA ARG A 27 16.96 -4.54 1.16
C ARG A 27 16.74 -3.78 2.46
N GLY A 28 17.22 -4.37 3.55
CA GLY A 28 17.20 -3.79 4.89
C GLY A 28 18.21 -4.45 5.81
N GLU A 29 18.15 -4.06 7.06
CA GLU A 29 18.92 -4.65 8.15
C GLU A 29 18.11 -4.58 9.44
N ILE A 30 18.45 -5.41 10.41
CA ILE A 30 17.84 -5.34 11.74
C ILE A 30 18.78 -4.54 12.65
N VAL A 31 18.27 -3.45 13.22
CA VAL A 31 19.00 -2.61 14.17
C VAL A 31 18.15 -2.52 15.44
N ASP A 32 18.75 -2.88 16.58
CA ASP A 32 18.07 -2.91 17.89
C ASP A 32 16.72 -3.68 17.87
N GLY A 33 16.65 -4.76 17.06
CA GLY A 33 15.47 -5.60 16.94
C GLY A 33 14.42 -5.11 15.95
N HIS A 34 14.65 -3.99 15.28
CA HIS A 34 13.72 -3.37 14.32
C HIS A 34 14.25 -3.35 12.90
N LEU A 35 13.35 -3.45 11.93
CA LEU A 35 13.67 -3.35 10.51
C LEU A 35 14.03 -1.91 10.11
N VAL A 36 15.22 -1.73 9.62
CA VAL A 36 15.68 -0.51 8.93
C VAL A 36 15.76 -0.81 7.43
N ALA A 37 14.77 -0.36 6.68
CA ALA A 37 14.74 -0.53 5.23
C ALA A 37 15.76 0.39 4.55
N LYS A 38 16.28 -0.03 3.38
CA LYS A 38 17.28 0.71 2.59
C LYS A 38 16.67 1.27 1.29
N GLY A 39 17.44 2.10 0.60
CA GLY A 39 17.01 2.74 -0.65
C GLY A 39 15.79 3.63 -0.44
N ILE A 40 14.91 3.67 -1.44
CA ILE A 40 13.72 4.53 -1.42
C ILE A 40 12.82 4.32 -0.19
N LEU A 41 12.83 3.12 0.39
CA LEU A 41 12.06 2.83 1.60
C LEU A 41 12.67 3.46 2.86
N ALA A 42 13.92 3.91 2.82
CA ALA A 42 14.56 4.62 3.92
C ALA A 42 14.09 6.08 4.02
N ASP A 43 13.81 6.72 2.88
CA ASP A 43 13.45 8.14 2.80
C ASP A 43 11.91 8.31 2.75
N GLN A 44 11.35 8.90 3.81
CA GLN A 44 9.92 9.14 3.90
C GLN A 44 9.43 10.14 2.84
N ALA A 45 10.21 11.16 2.52
CA ALA A 45 9.83 12.16 1.53
C ALA A 45 9.80 11.56 0.12
N ALA A 46 10.78 10.70 -0.20
CA ALA A 46 10.81 9.95 -1.45
C ALA A 46 9.60 9.00 -1.57
N MET A 47 9.26 8.26 -0.51
CA MET A 47 8.07 7.42 -0.48
C MET A 47 6.78 8.22 -0.67
N ASP A 48 6.67 9.37 0.00
CA ASP A 48 5.48 10.24 -0.05
C ASP A 48 5.26 10.90 -1.41
N ALA A 49 6.31 11.03 -2.22
CA ALA A 49 6.24 11.54 -3.58
C ALA A 49 5.65 10.51 -4.58
N ILE A 50 5.59 9.22 -4.20
CA ILE A 50 5.07 8.17 -5.07
C ILE A 50 3.54 8.08 -4.93
N PRO A 51 2.77 8.24 -6.02
CA PRO A 51 1.30 8.29 -5.98
C PRO A 51 0.63 6.90 -5.94
N VAL A 52 1.32 5.88 -5.47
CA VAL A 52 0.77 4.55 -5.17
C VAL A 52 1.01 4.23 -3.70
N GLY A 53 0.11 3.47 -3.09
CA GLY A 53 0.24 3.10 -1.68
C GLY A 53 1.46 2.19 -1.47
N ILE A 54 2.33 2.58 -0.54
CA ILE A 54 3.51 1.79 -0.14
C ILE A 54 3.51 1.67 1.37
N TYR A 55 3.67 0.46 1.88
CA TYR A 55 3.92 0.26 3.29
C TYR A 55 4.86 -0.92 3.56
N VAL A 56 5.52 -0.87 4.69
CA VAL A 56 6.54 -1.83 5.13
C VAL A 56 6.06 -2.52 6.40
N ILE A 57 6.22 -3.83 6.44
CA ILE A 57 5.98 -4.64 7.64
C ILE A 57 7.25 -5.39 8.05
N GLU A 58 7.44 -5.56 9.34
CA GLU A 58 8.47 -6.41 9.92
C GLU A 58 8.12 -7.90 9.82
N LYS A 59 9.06 -8.76 10.18
CA LYS A 59 8.87 -10.23 10.15
C LYS A 59 7.73 -10.72 11.04
N ASP A 60 7.42 -9.99 12.11
CA ASP A 60 6.28 -10.26 13.00
C ASP A 60 4.95 -9.66 12.49
N ALA A 61 4.96 -9.14 11.27
CA ALA A 61 3.85 -8.46 10.58
C ALA A 61 3.48 -7.07 11.11
N THR A 62 4.23 -6.48 12.03
CA THR A 62 4.00 -5.10 12.48
C THR A 62 4.20 -4.13 11.32
N VAL A 63 3.23 -3.25 11.08
CA VAL A 63 3.35 -2.17 10.08
C VAL A 63 4.22 -1.07 10.67
N VAL A 64 5.39 -0.84 10.09
CA VAL A 64 6.39 0.10 10.63
C VAL A 64 6.53 1.37 9.81
N LYS A 65 6.10 1.35 8.55
CA LYS A 65 6.22 2.51 7.66
C LYS A 65 5.12 2.49 6.61
N CYS A 66 4.63 3.66 6.24
CA CYS A 66 3.73 3.83 5.10
C CYS A 66 3.87 5.22 4.49
N ASN A 67 3.45 5.38 3.24
CA ASN A 67 3.42 6.67 2.58
C ASN A 67 2.02 7.30 2.61
N LYS A 68 1.91 8.56 2.18
CA LYS A 68 0.65 9.32 2.13
C LYS A 68 -0.40 8.67 1.25
N ALA A 69 0.01 8.05 0.13
CA ALA A 69 -0.93 7.37 -0.76
C ALA A 69 -1.54 6.12 -0.10
N ALA A 70 -0.79 5.39 0.74
CA ALA A 70 -1.33 4.29 1.53
C ALA A 70 -2.37 4.78 2.56
N ILE A 71 -2.07 5.86 3.28
CA ILE A 71 -2.99 6.49 4.23
C ILE A 71 -4.29 6.91 3.53
N ALA A 72 -4.19 7.53 2.36
CA ALA A 72 -5.35 7.93 1.57
C ALA A 72 -6.18 6.71 1.12
N GLY A 73 -5.54 5.63 0.65
CA GLY A 73 -6.21 4.39 0.28
C GLY A 73 -6.93 3.71 1.43
N TRP A 74 -6.36 3.75 2.63
CA TRP A 74 -6.99 3.20 3.84
C TRP A 74 -8.06 4.09 4.44
N GLY A 75 -8.05 5.39 4.12
CA GLY A 75 -8.96 6.39 4.71
C GLY A 75 -8.75 6.60 6.22
N ARG A 76 -7.56 6.20 6.74
CA ARG A 76 -7.14 6.33 8.14
C ARG A 76 -5.63 6.35 8.27
N THR A 77 -5.14 6.95 9.35
CA THR A 77 -3.72 6.87 9.72
C THR A 77 -3.52 5.70 10.68
N PRO A 78 -2.68 4.72 10.35
CA PRO A 78 -2.40 3.57 11.22
C PRO A 78 -1.47 3.95 12.38
N SER A 79 -1.49 3.12 13.43
CA SER A 79 -0.56 3.22 14.57
C SER A 79 0.72 2.43 14.27
N LEU A 80 1.66 3.07 13.58
CA LEU A 80 2.90 2.43 13.12
C LEU A 80 3.79 1.94 14.26
N GLY A 81 4.43 0.80 14.06
CA GLY A 81 5.43 0.24 14.98
C GLY A 81 4.83 -0.32 16.29
N THR A 82 3.51 -0.40 16.42
CA THR A 82 2.86 -0.83 17.65
C THR A 82 1.80 -1.91 17.43
N SER A 83 0.54 -1.52 17.24
CA SER A 83 -0.61 -2.43 17.20
C SER A 83 -1.07 -2.80 15.79
N GLU A 84 -0.66 -2.05 14.77
CA GLU A 84 -1.05 -2.35 13.39
C GLU A 84 -0.28 -3.56 12.86
N ARG A 85 -1.02 -4.58 12.46
CA ARG A 85 -0.45 -5.82 11.94
C ARG A 85 -0.98 -6.12 10.55
N PHE A 86 -0.10 -6.65 9.69
CA PHE A 86 -0.35 -7.11 8.33
C PHE A 86 -0.74 -6.02 7.34
N CYS A 87 -1.61 -5.09 7.73
CA CYS A 87 -2.12 -4.01 6.88
C CYS A 87 -2.68 -2.87 7.73
N GLY A 88 -2.56 -1.63 7.26
CA GLY A 88 -3.14 -0.45 7.93
C GLY A 88 -4.61 -0.19 7.60
N SER A 89 -5.27 -1.03 6.79
CA SER A 89 -6.69 -0.88 6.44
C SER A 89 -7.62 -1.15 7.62
N HIS A 90 -8.83 -0.59 7.55
CA HIS A 90 -9.87 -0.88 8.54
C HIS A 90 -10.37 -2.32 8.40
N LEU A 91 -10.70 -2.74 7.18
CA LEU A 91 -11.17 -4.08 6.87
C LEU A 91 -10.69 -4.49 5.48
N LEU A 92 -10.38 -5.76 5.31
CA LEU A 92 -10.04 -6.36 4.02
C LEU A 92 -11.15 -7.32 3.58
N ARG A 93 -11.35 -7.40 2.26
CA ARG A 93 -12.24 -8.40 1.66
C ARG A 93 -11.59 -9.03 0.43
N TYR A 94 -11.99 -10.27 0.17
CA TYR A 94 -11.75 -10.90 -1.11
C TYR A 94 -12.59 -10.23 -2.21
N PRO A 95 -12.23 -10.38 -3.50
CA PRO A 95 -13.06 -9.90 -4.61
C PRO A 95 -14.49 -10.47 -4.61
N SER A 96 -14.72 -11.62 -3.96
CA SER A 96 -16.05 -12.18 -3.72
C SER A 96 -16.93 -11.34 -2.78
N GLY A 97 -16.33 -10.40 -2.03
CA GLY A 97 -16.99 -9.60 -1.00
C GLY A 97 -16.88 -10.18 0.42
N GLU A 98 -16.44 -11.42 0.57
CA GLU A 98 -16.21 -12.05 1.88
C GLU A 98 -15.09 -11.32 2.64
N VAL A 99 -15.22 -11.25 3.97
CA VAL A 99 -14.20 -10.66 4.84
C VAL A 99 -12.91 -11.49 4.77
N MET A 100 -11.81 -10.82 4.52
CA MET A 100 -10.46 -11.39 4.58
C MET A 100 -9.85 -11.04 5.94
N PRO A 101 -9.55 -12.02 6.80
CA PRO A 101 -8.75 -11.77 8.00
C PRO A 101 -7.41 -11.14 7.62
N HIS A 102 -6.93 -10.16 8.39
CA HIS A 102 -5.66 -9.49 8.10
C HIS A 102 -4.46 -10.46 8.09
N GLU A 103 -4.53 -11.54 8.86
CA GLU A 103 -3.53 -12.62 8.90
C GLU A 103 -3.41 -13.40 7.57
N LEU A 104 -4.44 -13.30 6.72
CA LEU A 104 -4.47 -13.89 5.37
C LEU A 104 -4.18 -12.86 4.27
N ALA A 105 -3.87 -11.62 4.65
CA ALA A 105 -3.48 -10.59 3.68
C ALA A 105 -2.20 -10.98 2.92
N PRO A 106 -2.04 -10.55 1.67
CA PRO A 106 -0.89 -10.91 0.84
C PRO A 106 0.49 -10.76 1.51
N PRO A 107 0.77 -9.72 2.35
CA PRO A 107 2.05 -9.60 3.02
C PRO A 107 2.40 -10.76 3.94
N SER A 108 1.41 -11.36 4.60
CA SER A 108 1.66 -12.51 5.49
C SER A 108 2.18 -13.73 4.73
N MET A 109 1.74 -13.91 3.48
CA MET A 109 2.22 -14.99 2.61
C MET A 109 3.69 -14.81 2.26
N VAL A 110 4.09 -13.57 1.95
CA VAL A 110 5.47 -13.23 1.59
C VAL A 110 6.41 -13.45 2.76
N ILE A 111 6.02 -13.04 3.98
CA ILE A 111 6.82 -13.28 5.19
C ILE A 111 7.00 -14.79 5.46
N LYS A 112 5.92 -15.56 5.30
CA LYS A 112 5.95 -17.01 5.59
C LYS A 112 6.75 -17.80 4.57
N ASN A 113 6.62 -17.46 3.28
CA ASN A 113 7.10 -18.28 2.18
C ASN A 113 8.36 -17.70 1.50
N GLY A 114 8.71 -16.45 1.78
CA GLY A 114 9.86 -15.75 1.18
C GLY A 114 9.72 -15.43 -0.31
N GLY A 115 8.54 -15.70 -0.89
CA GLY A 115 8.26 -15.43 -2.31
C GLY A 115 7.74 -14.02 -2.55
N THR A 116 7.10 -13.81 -3.69
CA THR A 116 6.43 -12.55 -4.06
C THR A 116 4.97 -12.79 -4.34
N VAL A 117 4.13 -11.78 -4.08
CA VAL A 117 2.75 -11.73 -4.58
C VAL A 117 2.67 -10.64 -5.63
N ARG A 118 2.04 -10.94 -6.76
CA ARG A 118 1.90 -9.99 -7.87
C ARG A 118 0.45 -9.90 -8.32
N ASN A 119 0.02 -8.67 -8.55
CA ASN A 119 -1.29 -8.34 -9.13
C ASN A 119 -2.47 -9.03 -8.43
N ALA A 120 -2.40 -9.17 -7.11
CA ALA A 120 -3.51 -9.70 -6.33
C ALA A 120 -4.60 -8.63 -6.17
N ASP A 121 -5.85 -9.01 -6.40
CA ASP A 121 -7.00 -8.16 -6.15
C ASP A 121 -7.43 -8.30 -4.69
N VAL A 122 -7.51 -7.18 -3.98
CA VAL A 122 -7.97 -7.10 -2.60
C VAL A 122 -8.91 -5.90 -2.47
N ILE A 123 -10.03 -6.06 -1.82
CA ILE A 123 -10.91 -4.94 -1.48
C ILE A 123 -10.51 -4.39 -0.12
N CYS A 124 -10.14 -3.12 -0.09
CA CYS A 124 -9.84 -2.36 1.11
C CYS A 124 -11.09 -1.56 1.50
N GLU A 125 -11.65 -1.82 2.67
CA GLU A 125 -12.80 -1.08 3.18
C GLU A 125 -12.31 -0.04 4.20
N GLN A 126 -12.70 1.20 3.98
CA GLN A 126 -12.38 2.34 4.83
C GLN A 126 -13.33 2.44 6.04
N PRO A 127 -12.98 3.17 7.11
CA PRO A 127 -13.86 3.34 8.27
C PRO A 127 -15.24 3.96 7.96
N ASN A 128 -15.33 4.75 6.89
CA ASN A 128 -16.59 5.36 6.42
C ASN A 128 -17.43 4.42 5.54
N GLY A 129 -16.99 3.17 5.33
CA GLY A 129 -17.65 2.17 4.50
C GLY A 129 -17.30 2.24 3.01
N ASN A 130 -16.51 3.22 2.58
CA ASN A 130 -16.03 3.26 1.20
C ASN A 130 -15.11 2.06 0.92
N ARG A 131 -15.19 1.53 -0.30
CA ARG A 131 -14.40 0.38 -0.72
C ARG A 131 -13.54 0.71 -1.92
N LEU A 132 -12.29 0.31 -1.84
CA LEU A 132 -11.29 0.43 -2.89
C LEU A 132 -10.89 -0.97 -3.35
N LEU A 133 -11.08 -1.29 -4.63
CA LEU A 133 -10.43 -2.47 -5.20
C LEU A 133 -8.96 -2.13 -5.44
N ALA A 134 -8.07 -2.76 -4.70
CA ALA A 134 -6.63 -2.57 -4.80
C ALA A 134 -6.00 -3.69 -5.61
N LEU A 135 -5.11 -3.32 -6.53
CA LEU A 135 -4.16 -4.21 -7.17
C LEU A 135 -2.89 -4.21 -6.33
N VAL A 136 -2.57 -5.32 -5.73
CA VAL A 136 -1.55 -5.47 -4.69
C VAL A 136 -0.35 -6.25 -5.20
N ASN A 137 0.85 -5.72 -4.93
CA ASN A 137 2.13 -6.38 -5.19
C ASN A 137 2.95 -6.37 -3.90
N VAL A 138 3.44 -7.53 -3.49
CA VAL A 138 4.21 -7.67 -2.25
C VAL A 138 5.53 -8.36 -2.53
N PHE A 139 6.60 -7.80 -1.97
CA PHE A 139 7.97 -8.27 -2.14
C PHE A 139 8.63 -8.44 -0.77
N PRO A 140 9.49 -9.47 -0.61
CA PRO A 140 10.28 -9.61 0.60
C PRO A 140 11.31 -8.48 0.71
N ILE A 141 11.58 -8.04 1.93
CA ILE A 141 12.77 -7.25 2.26
C ILE A 141 13.77 -8.22 2.85
N ARG A 142 14.98 -8.25 2.29
CA ARG A 142 16.04 -9.17 2.68
C ARG A 142 17.23 -8.43 3.29
N ASP A 143 17.91 -9.10 4.18
CA ASP A 143 19.18 -8.62 4.74
C ASP A 143 20.39 -9.03 3.86
N SER A 144 21.62 -8.84 4.39
CA SER A 144 22.85 -9.18 3.70
C SER A 144 23.07 -10.68 3.50
N ASP A 145 22.41 -11.51 4.32
CA ASP A 145 22.50 -12.97 4.28
C ASP A 145 21.36 -13.57 3.44
N ASP A 146 20.60 -12.73 2.75
CA ASP A 146 19.43 -13.05 1.92
C ASP A 146 18.23 -13.61 2.71
N GLU A 147 18.22 -13.42 4.03
CA GLU A 147 17.11 -13.79 4.89
C GLU A 147 15.97 -12.77 4.81
N VAL A 148 14.73 -13.26 4.82
CA VAL A 148 13.54 -12.40 4.83
C VAL A 148 13.38 -11.79 6.21
N ILE A 149 13.52 -10.47 6.30
CA ILE A 149 13.39 -9.69 7.53
C ILE A 149 12.12 -8.82 7.58
N GLY A 150 11.38 -8.78 6.50
CA GLY A 150 10.12 -8.04 6.38
C GLY A 150 9.56 -8.12 4.97
N ALA A 151 8.55 -7.30 4.70
CA ALA A 151 7.97 -7.18 3.38
C ALA A 151 7.54 -5.75 3.06
N VAL A 152 7.58 -5.39 1.78
CA VAL A 152 7.00 -4.16 1.24
C VAL A 152 5.77 -4.51 0.42
N ASN A 153 4.68 -3.81 0.68
CA ASN A 153 3.47 -3.88 -0.13
C ASN A 153 3.34 -2.60 -0.94
N ILE A 154 3.08 -2.76 -2.23
CA ILE A 154 2.84 -1.67 -3.18
C ILE A 154 1.47 -1.90 -3.81
N PHE A 155 0.54 -0.98 -3.61
CA PHE A 155 -0.81 -1.12 -4.11
C PHE A 155 -1.33 0.16 -4.77
N ARG A 156 -2.21 -0.02 -5.73
CA ARG A 156 -2.94 1.06 -6.41
C ARG A 156 -4.39 0.66 -6.61
N GLN A 157 -5.24 1.64 -6.83
CA GLN A 157 -6.63 1.36 -7.22
C GLN A 157 -6.65 0.61 -8.56
N ASN A 158 -7.36 -0.51 -8.59
CA ASN A 158 -7.62 -1.25 -9.82
C ASN A 158 -8.87 -0.71 -10.50
N THR A 159 -8.70 0.20 -11.46
CA THR A 159 -9.80 0.80 -12.23
C THR A 159 -10.21 -0.04 -13.44
N SER A 160 -9.48 -1.11 -13.75
CA SER A 160 -9.74 -1.97 -14.89
C SER A 160 -10.79 -3.05 -14.61
N LYS A 161 -11.17 -3.24 -13.35
CA LYS A 161 -12.16 -4.24 -12.92
C LYS A 161 -13.30 -3.59 -12.16
N THR A 162 -14.52 -4.02 -12.46
CA THR A 162 -15.70 -3.68 -11.66
C THR A 162 -16.03 -4.87 -10.75
N VAL A 163 -16.18 -4.61 -9.46
CA VAL A 163 -16.59 -5.62 -8.48
C VAL A 163 -18.04 -5.32 -8.10
N PRO A 164 -18.96 -6.28 -8.16
CA PRO A 164 -20.33 -6.09 -7.71
C PRO A 164 -20.37 -5.57 -6.27
N GLY A 165 -21.12 -4.49 -6.02
CA GLY A 165 -21.23 -3.89 -4.70
C GLY A 165 -20.13 -2.89 -4.31
N LEU A 166 -19.16 -2.61 -5.20
CA LEU A 166 -18.34 -1.42 -5.09
C LEU A 166 -19.17 -0.24 -5.59
N ALA A 167 -19.56 0.69 -4.71
CA ALA A 167 -20.25 1.91 -5.12
C ALA A 167 -19.29 2.73 -6.01
N SER A 168 -19.72 3.00 -7.25
CA SER A 168 -19.12 4.07 -8.05
C SER A 168 -19.34 5.38 -7.30
N GLU A 169 -18.27 6.16 -7.09
CA GLU A 169 -18.39 7.51 -6.55
C GLU A 169 -19.49 8.28 -7.30
N PRO A 170 -20.36 9.03 -6.62
CA PRO A 170 -21.32 9.90 -7.31
C PRO A 170 -20.50 10.97 -8.05
N THR A 171 -20.51 10.91 -9.36
CA THR A 171 -20.06 12.02 -10.20
C THR A 171 -20.83 13.26 -9.77
N SER A 172 -20.12 14.28 -9.29
CA SER A 172 -20.69 15.59 -8.97
C SER A 172 -21.32 16.20 -10.22
N GLY A 173 -22.58 15.90 -10.43
CA GLY A 173 -23.41 16.51 -11.45
C GLY A 173 -23.68 17.96 -11.03
N SER A 174 -23.15 18.87 -11.82
CA SER A 174 -23.45 20.30 -11.76
C SER A 174 -24.96 20.54 -11.83
N ASN A 175 -25.55 20.96 -10.73
CA ASN A 175 -26.93 21.40 -10.71
C ASN A 175 -27.02 22.84 -11.19
N ALA A 176 -27.26 23.02 -12.48
CA ALA A 176 -27.61 24.31 -13.04
C ALA A 176 -29.03 24.69 -12.57
N LYS A 177 -29.12 25.66 -11.68
CA LYS A 177 -30.38 26.35 -11.37
C LYS A 177 -30.90 27.04 -12.60
N SER A 178 -32.10 26.66 -13.03
CA SER A 178 -32.92 27.50 -13.86
C SER A 178 -33.92 28.20 -12.96
N SER A 179 -33.70 29.47 -12.76
CA SER A 179 -34.72 30.41 -12.24
C SER A 179 -35.69 30.77 -13.36
N LYS A 180 -36.97 30.63 -13.13
CA LYS A 180 -37.98 31.42 -13.80
C LYS A 180 -38.92 31.93 -12.76
N GLY A 181 -38.88 33.22 -12.55
CA GLY A 181 -39.96 33.96 -11.97
C GLY A 181 -41.01 34.30 -13.01
N GLU A 182 -42.15 34.59 -12.49
CA GLU A 182 -43.11 35.59 -12.95
C GLU A 182 -44.48 35.11 -13.35
N PRO A 183 -45.43 36.00 -13.29
CA PRO A 183 -45.59 37.30 -12.65
C PRO A 183 -46.56 37.29 -11.50
#